data_76b80c338635af7d50bacc4eca61cc00
#
_entry.id   76b80c338635af7d50bacc4eca61cc00
#
_cell.length_a   1.000
_cell.length_b   1.000
_cell.length_c   1.000
_cell.angle_alpha   90.00
_cell.angle_beta   90.00
_cell.angle_gamma   90.00
#
_symmetry.space_group_name_H-M   'P 1'
#
loop_
_entity.id
_entity.type
_entity.pdbx_description
1 polymer ?
#
loop_
_entity_poly.entity_id
_entity_poly.type
_entity_poly.pdbx_seq_one_letter_code
_entity_poly.pdbx_strand_id
1 'polypeptide(L)'
;MNYIEKINNLLKPKQGGSPLVLDLFAGCGGLALGFEAQGFETLGFEMDNDCCATYKKNLNGDCIQAKIDSSYQFPRAQVVIGGPPCQPFSVGGHQRGVRDARDGFPAFISAIEQAKPEIWMFENVRGLMYKNKNYLEAIVAELEEMGYIVEYKLLQAVQYGIPQNRERMIVVGHRGKFEFPVAQKKKVTAGDALGDIAHLIHITE
;
A
#
# COMPACT_ATOMS: atom_id res chain seq x y z
N MET A 1 7.26 -7.64 27.01
CA MET A 1 6.95 -6.65 25.98
C MET A 1 5.48 -6.82 25.61
N ASN A 2 4.67 -5.80 25.86
CA ASN A 2 3.27 -5.79 25.47
C ASN A 2 3.13 -5.58 23.94
N TYR A 3 1.90 -5.63 23.41
CA TYR A 3 1.67 -5.49 21.96
C TYR A 3 2.12 -4.14 21.43
N ILE A 4 1.84 -3.05 22.14
CA ILE A 4 2.16 -1.67 21.76
C ILE A 4 3.66 -1.47 21.66
N GLU A 5 4.41 -1.88 22.69
CA GLU A 5 5.88 -1.83 22.68
C GLU A 5 6.46 -2.63 21.50
N LYS A 6 5.89 -3.82 21.24
CA LYS A 6 6.34 -4.67 20.14
C LYS A 6 6.13 -3.98 18.79
N ILE A 7 4.95 -3.39 18.54
CA ILE A 7 4.63 -2.74 17.28
C ILE A 7 5.45 -1.46 17.09
N ASN A 8 5.58 -0.63 18.13
CA ASN A 8 6.39 0.58 18.06
C ASN A 8 7.87 0.28 17.77
N ASN A 9 8.41 -0.82 18.30
CA ASN A 9 9.78 -1.23 17.99
C ASN A 9 9.90 -1.82 16.58
N LEU A 10 8.91 -2.62 16.14
CA LEU A 10 8.91 -3.26 14.83
C LEU A 10 8.77 -2.25 13.68
N LEU A 11 7.90 -1.25 13.86
CA LEU A 11 7.55 -0.26 12.83
C LEU A 11 8.28 1.08 13.03
N LYS A 12 9.31 1.13 13.87
CA LYS A 12 10.10 2.34 14.02
C LYS A 12 10.84 2.64 12.72
N PRO A 13 10.62 3.81 12.09
CA PRO A 13 11.38 4.22 10.93
C PRO A 13 12.88 4.23 11.21
N LYS A 14 13.65 3.61 10.35
CA LYS A 14 15.12 3.64 10.39
C LYS A 14 15.61 4.66 9.38
N GLN A 15 16.72 5.32 9.69
CA GLN A 15 17.38 6.11 8.65
C GLN A 15 17.79 5.18 7.53
N GLY A 16 17.20 5.41 6.35
CA GLY A 16 17.43 4.63 5.16
C GLY A 16 18.49 5.27 4.27
N GLY A 17 18.96 4.48 3.36
CA GLY A 17 19.70 4.92 2.20
C GLY A 17 19.04 4.31 0.96
N SER A 18 19.80 3.72 0.07
CA SER A 18 19.28 2.87 -1.01
C SER A 18 18.85 1.50 -0.45
N PRO A 19 17.80 0.84 -1.02
CA PRO A 19 17.06 1.25 -2.21
C PRO A 19 15.91 2.24 -1.94
N LEU A 20 15.59 3.04 -2.97
CA LEU A 20 14.47 3.99 -2.96
C LEU A 20 13.15 3.29 -3.27
N VAL A 21 12.13 3.60 -2.50
CA VAL A 21 10.73 3.18 -2.68
C VAL A 21 9.88 4.39 -3.06
N LEU A 22 9.16 4.32 -4.18
CA LEU A 22 8.10 5.28 -4.49
C LEU A 22 6.79 4.75 -3.93
N ASP A 23 6.14 5.53 -3.08
CA ASP A 23 4.82 5.21 -2.51
C ASP A 23 3.74 6.07 -3.19
N LEU A 24 2.99 5.48 -4.10
CA LEU A 24 1.98 6.15 -4.90
C LEU A 24 0.61 6.06 -4.22
N PHE A 25 -0.13 7.18 -4.21
CA PHE A 25 -1.36 7.29 -3.45
C PHE A 25 -1.11 7.01 -1.96
N ALA A 26 -0.04 7.62 -1.45
CA ALA A 26 0.61 7.26 -0.21
C ALA A 26 -0.27 7.45 1.05
N GLY A 27 -1.28 8.32 0.97
CA GLY A 27 -2.03 8.70 2.15
C GLY A 27 -1.10 9.20 3.26
N CYS A 28 -1.32 8.73 4.48
CA CYS A 28 -0.46 9.04 5.62
C CYS A 28 0.82 8.19 5.72
N GLY A 29 1.16 7.41 4.68
CA GLY A 29 2.40 6.62 4.61
C GLY A 29 2.34 5.24 5.28
N GLY A 30 1.15 4.64 5.38
CA GLY A 30 1.01 3.34 6.05
C GLY A 30 1.79 2.21 5.39
N LEU A 31 1.89 2.16 4.06
CA LEU A 31 2.73 1.20 3.34
C LEU A 31 4.20 1.54 3.49
N ALA A 32 4.59 2.79 3.26
CA ALA A 32 5.96 3.28 3.38
C ALA A 32 6.57 3.01 4.76
N LEU A 33 5.78 3.13 5.83
CA LEU A 33 6.23 2.84 7.20
C LEU A 33 6.81 1.42 7.35
N GLY A 34 6.19 0.43 6.69
CA GLY A 34 6.70 -0.93 6.70
C GLY A 34 8.07 -1.06 6.03
N PHE A 35 8.31 -0.30 4.96
CA PHE A 35 9.59 -0.28 4.24
C PHE A 35 10.66 0.49 5.01
N GLU A 36 10.34 1.66 5.57
CA GLU A 36 11.29 2.41 6.41
C GLU A 36 11.70 1.64 7.66
N ALA A 37 10.81 0.86 8.25
CA ALA A 37 11.14 -0.02 9.37
C ALA A 37 12.19 -1.08 9.00
N GLN A 38 12.36 -1.38 7.71
CA GLN A 38 13.42 -2.25 7.19
C GLN A 38 14.64 -1.47 6.67
N GLY A 39 14.64 -0.14 6.73
CA GLY A 39 15.76 0.71 6.34
C GLY A 39 15.75 1.14 4.88
N PHE A 40 14.62 1.05 4.20
CA PHE A 40 14.47 1.63 2.86
C PHE A 40 14.28 3.15 2.94
N GLU A 41 14.70 3.85 1.92
CA GLU A 41 14.34 5.25 1.70
C GLU A 41 12.99 5.32 1.00
N THR A 42 12.11 6.25 1.38
CA THR A 42 10.78 6.38 0.79
C THR A 42 10.52 7.77 0.24
N LEU A 43 9.73 7.84 -0.84
CA LEU A 43 9.21 9.08 -1.42
C LEU A 43 7.73 8.89 -1.73
N GLY A 44 6.88 9.56 -0.98
CA GLY A 44 5.43 9.53 -1.14
C GLY A 44 4.93 10.50 -2.20
N PHE A 45 3.85 10.12 -2.88
CA PHE A 45 3.06 10.97 -3.79
C PHE A 45 1.60 10.92 -3.34
N GLU A 46 1.07 12.03 -2.90
CA GLU A 46 -0.30 12.13 -2.36
C GLU A 46 -0.92 13.49 -2.71
N MET A 47 -2.19 13.51 -3.03
CA MET A 47 -2.87 14.75 -3.41
C MET A 47 -3.39 15.54 -2.22
N ASP A 48 -3.67 14.86 -1.10
CA ASP A 48 -4.19 15.47 0.13
C ASP A 48 -3.05 16.06 0.97
N ASN A 49 -3.16 17.36 1.27
CA ASN A 49 -2.13 18.09 2.02
C ASN A 49 -1.97 17.59 3.47
N ASP A 50 -3.06 17.22 4.13
CA ASP A 50 -3.02 16.79 5.53
C ASP A 50 -2.43 15.39 5.64
N CYS A 51 -2.69 14.54 4.64
CA CYS A 51 -2.04 13.25 4.50
C CYS A 51 -0.53 13.40 4.28
N CYS A 52 -0.10 14.28 3.35
CA CYS A 52 1.32 14.59 3.15
C CYS A 52 1.99 15.11 4.42
N ALA A 53 1.35 16.03 5.14
CA ALA A 53 1.87 16.56 6.40
C ALA A 53 2.04 15.45 7.45
N THR A 54 1.08 14.53 7.52
CA THR A 54 1.13 13.38 8.42
C THR A 54 2.26 12.41 8.03
N TYR A 55 2.43 12.14 6.73
CA TYR A 55 3.53 11.35 6.21
C TYR A 55 4.88 11.92 6.67
N LYS A 56 5.16 13.18 6.34
CA LYS A 56 6.42 13.89 6.69
C LYS A 56 6.68 13.97 8.20
N LYS A 57 5.63 14.00 9.01
CA LYS A 57 5.77 14.04 10.48
C LYS A 57 6.19 12.70 11.08
N ASN A 58 5.81 11.58 10.46
CA ASN A 58 5.95 10.26 11.07
C ASN A 58 7.00 9.38 10.38
N LEU A 59 7.38 9.70 9.14
CA LEU A 59 8.38 8.96 8.36
C LEU A 59 9.65 9.82 8.15
N ASN A 60 10.73 9.16 7.78
CA ASN A 60 11.98 9.83 7.42
C ASN A 60 11.98 10.32 5.96
N GLY A 61 11.23 9.65 5.10
CA GLY A 61 11.05 10.01 3.69
C GLY A 61 10.19 11.26 3.50
N ASP A 62 10.32 11.86 2.33
CA ASP A 62 9.51 13.03 1.95
C ASP A 62 8.21 12.60 1.26
N CYS A 63 7.23 13.51 1.19
CA CYS A 63 5.98 13.33 0.48
C CYS A 63 5.73 14.54 -0.43
N ILE A 64 5.60 14.28 -1.72
CA ILE A 64 5.26 15.28 -2.73
C ILE A 64 3.74 15.40 -2.80
N GLN A 65 3.22 16.58 -2.49
CA GLN A 65 1.81 16.86 -2.71
C GLN A 65 1.55 17.01 -4.20
N ALA A 66 0.94 15.99 -4.80
CA ALA A 66 0.65 15.97 -6.22
C ALA A 66 -0.58 15.11 -6.54
N LYS A 67 -1.39 15.57 -7.46
CA LYS A 67 -2.37 14.71 -8.13
C LYS A 67 -1.65 14.02 -9.28
N ILE A 68 -1.32 12.75 -9.09
CA ILE A 68 -0.61 11.96 -10.10
C ILE A 68 -1.59 11.34 -11.10
N ASP A 69 -1.19 11.31 -12.36
CA ASP A 69 -1.85 10.63 -13.48
C ASP A 69 -0.81 9.95 -14.38
N SER A 70 -1.23 9.37 -15.50
CA SER A 70 -0.32 8.67 -16.41
C SER A 70 0.70 9.59 -17.11
N SER A 71 0.53 10.91 -17.06
CA SER A 71 1.48 11.89 -17.64
C SER A 71 2.51 12.39 -16.62
N TYR A 72 2.34 12.06 -15.34
CA TYR A 72 3.26 12.48 -14.28
C TYR A 72 4.64 11.87 -14.49
N GLN A 73 5.69 12.65 -14.20
CA GLN A 73 7.08 12.20 -14.35
C GLN A 73 7.61 11.65 -13.03
N PHE A 74 7.94 10.38 -13.01
CA PHE A 74 8.46 9.69 -11.83
C PHE A 74 9.98 9.49 -11.91
N PRO A 75 10.70 9.61 -10.78
CA PRO A 75 12.12 9.30 -10.75
C PRO A 75 12.37 7.78 -10.87
N ARG A 76 13.62 7.40 -11.15
CA ARG A 76 14.07 6.01 -11.06
C ARG A 76 14.02 5.53 -9.61
N ALA A 77 13.56 4.31 -9.40
CA ALA A 77 13.52 3.68 -8.08
C ALA A 77 13.62 2.16 -8.20
N GLN A 78 14.08 1.52 -7.15
CA GLN A 78 14.19 0.07 -7.10
C GLN A 78 12.87 -0.60 -6.71
N VAL A 79 12.00 0.13 -6.03
CA VAL A 79 10.70 -0.37 -5.57
C VAL A 79 9.62 0.66 -5.88
N VAL A 80 8.45 0.19 -6.35
CA VAL A 80 7.23 1.01 -6.47
C VAL A 80 6.13 0.34 -5.67
N ILE A 81 5.51 1.07 -4.76
CA ILE A 81 4.35 0.59 -4.00
C ILE A 81 3.18 1.55 -4.13
N GLY A 82 1.98 1.11 -3.76
CA GLY A 82 0.85 2.01 -3.70
C GLY A 82 -0.50 1.36 -3.45
N GLY A 83 -1.50 2.20 -3.22
CA GLY A 83 -2.90 1.82 -3.12
C GLY A 83 -3.75 2.51 -4.20
N PRO A 84 -3.57 2.20 -5.50
CA PRO A 84 -4.26 2.90 -6.57
C PRO A 84 -5.78 2.81 -6.40
N PRO A 85 -6.52 3.95 -6.41
CA PRO A 85 -7.97 3.92 -6.31
C PRO A 85 -8.57 3.17 -7.51
N CYS A 86 -9.54 2.28 -7.23
CA CYS A 86 -10.26 1.48 -8.21
C CYS A 86 -11.75 1.87 -8.16
N GLN A 87 -12.06 3.13 -8.50
CA GLN A 87 -13.41 3.69 -8.31
C GLN A 87 -14.40 3.54 -9.47
N PRO A 88 -14.06 3.27 -10.72
CA PRO A 88 -15.07 3.10 -11.78
C PRO A 88 -16.04 1.95 -11.53
N PHE A 89 -15.73 1.06 -10.58
CA PHE A 89 -16.42 -0.19 -10.33
C PHE A 89 -17.06 -0.31 -8.95
N SER A 90 -17.13 0.77 -8.17
CA SER A 90 -17.90 0.77 -6.93
C SER A 90 -19.39 0.73 -7.21
N VAL A 91 -20.13 -0.04 -6.42
CA VAL A 91 -21.59 -0.23 -6.51
C VAL A 91 -22.30 1.12 -6.49
N GLY A 92 -22.74 1.63 -7.67
CA GLY A 92 -23.45 2.90 -7.82
C GLY A 92 -22.95 3.84 -8.92
N GLY A 93 -21.82 3.55 -9.58
CA GLY A 93 -21.31 4.37 -10.68
C GLY A 93 -21.65 3.75 -12.05
N HIS A 94 -22.20 4.56 -12.97
CA HIS A 94 -22.33 4.15 -14.36
C HIS A 94 -20.97 3.73 -14.92
N GLN A 95 -20.90 2.56 -15.52
CA GLN A 95 -19.75 2.02 -16.26
C GLN A 95 -19.31 3.01 -17.35
N ARG A 96 -18.50 3.98 -17.01
CA ARG A 96 -17.75 4.81 -17.96
C ARG A 96 -16.36 4.16 -18.05
N GLY A 97 -16.12 3.49 -19.19
CA GLY A 97 -14.94 2.67 -19.45
C GLY A 97 -13.58 3.26 -18.99
N VAL A 98 -12.51 2.64 -19.41
CA VAL A 98 -11.05 2.77 -19.10
C VAL A 98 -10.46 4.20 -18.97
N ARG A 99 -11.24 5.28 -18.92
CA ARG A 99 -10.83 6.69 -18.82
C ARG A 99 -11.50 7.44 -17.67
N ASP A 100 -11.80 6.77 -16.56
CA ASP A 100 -12.31 7.51 -15.39
C ASP A 100 -11.12 8.14 -14.65
N ALA A 101 -11.17 9.47 -14.48
CA ALA A 101 -10.15 10.26 -13.77
C ALA A 101 -9.96 9.85 -12.29
N ARG A 102 -10.77 8.93 -11.79
CA ARG A 102 -10.69 8.35 -10.44
C ARG A 102 -10.00 6.99 -10.44
N ASP A 103 -9.55 6.49 -11.59
CA ASP A 103 -8.76 5.28 -11.71
C ASP A 103 -7.28 5.59 -11.54
N GLY A 104 -6.66 5.04 -10.53
CA GLY A 104 -5.24 5.24 -10.23
C GLY A 104 -4.31 4.27 -10.96
N PHE A 105 -4.83 3.21 -11.60
CA PHE A 105 -3.98 2.21 -12.24
C PHE A 105 -3.18 2.74 -13.42
N PRO A 106 -3.69 3.61 -14.31
CA PRO A 106 -2.88 4.19 -15.38
C PRO A 106 -1.64 4.95 -14.84
N ALA A 107 -1.77 5.67 -13.72
CA ALA A 107 -0.63 6.34 -13.09
C ALA A 107 0.35 5.33 -12.47
N PHE A 108 -0.16 4.27 -11.82
CA PHE A 108 0.65 3.23 -11.22
C PHE A 108 1.47 2.46 -12.27
N ILE A 109 0.86 2.08 -13.39
CA ILE A 109 1.52 1.40 -14.51
C ILE A 109 2.59 2.32 -15.14
N SER A 110 2.25 3.59 -15.39
CA SER A 110 3.20 4.58 -15.92
C SER A 110 4.41 4.77 -15.00
N ALA A 111 4.20 4.77 -13.67
CA ALA A 111 5.30 4.84 -12.72
C ALA A 111 6.23 3.61 -12.80
N ILE A 112 5.68 2.41 -12.95
CA ILE A 112 6.46 1.17 -13.14
C ILE A 112 7.27 1.24 -14.44
N GLU A 113 6.65 1.69 -15.53
CA GLU A 113 7.33 1.83 -16.82
C GLU A 113 8.51 2.81 -16.76
N GLN A 114 8.34 3.95 -16.07
CA GLN A 114 9.36 4.98 -15.93
C GLN A 114 10.43 4.61 -14.92
N ALA A 115 10.05 4.16 -13.72
CA ALA A 115 10.98 3.82 -12.64
C ALA A 115 11.77 2.54 -12.93
N LYS A 116 11.17 1.58 -13.66
CA LYS A 116 11.73 0.23 -13.95
C LYS A 116 12.23 -0.48 -12.70
N PRO A 117 11.35 -0.62 -11.68
CA PRO A 117 11.75 -1.21 -10.41
C PRO A 117 12.09 -2.70 -10.54
N GLU A 118 12.86 -3.22 -9.60
CA GLU A 118 13.08 -4.67 -9.45
C GLU A 118 11.83 -5.39 -8.93
N ILE A 119 11.07 -4.68 -8.07
CA ILE A 119 9.85 -5.18 -7.46
C ILE A 119 8.83 -4.03 -7.33
N TRP A 120 7.56 -4.34 -7.55
CA TRP A 120 6.47 -3.43 -7.25
C TRP A 120 5.36 -4.17 -6.49
N MET A 121 4.56 -3.41 -5.75
CA MET A 121 3.44 -3.95 -4.98
C MET A 121 2.29 -2.97 -4.97
N PHE A 122 1.05 -3.45 -5.15
CA PHE A 122 -0.11 -2.65 -4.82
C PHE A 122 -1.09 -3.38 -3.90
N GLU A 123 -1.76 -2.58 -3.07
CA GLU A 123 -2.87 -3.00 -2.22
C GLU A 123 -4.20 -2.57 -2.82
N ASN A 124 -5.20 -3.43 -2.73
CA ASN A 124 -6.55 -3.06 -3.10
C ASN A 124 -7.61 -3.84 -2.31
N VAL A 125 -8.85 -3.42 -2.46
CA VAL A 125 -9.99 -4.10 -1.83
C VAL A 125 -10.26 -5.46 -2.48
N ARG A 126 -10.80 -6.40 -1.70
CA ARG A 126 -11.23 -7.73 -2.15
C ARG A 126 -12.09 -7.69 -3.42
N GLY A 127 -12.90 -6.63 -3.59
CA GLY A 127 -13.79 -6.49 -4.75
C GLY A 127 -13.08 -6.55 -6.11
N LEU A 128 -11.81 -6.17 -6.18
CA LEU A 128 -11.02 -6.23 -7.40
C LEU A 128 -10.78 -7.68 -7.87
N MET A 129 -10.62 -8.63 -6.93
CA MET A 129 -10.48 -10.06 -7.26
C MET A 129 -11.75 -10.73 -7.78
N TYR A 130 -12.91 -10.22 -7.41
CA TYR A 130 -14.19 -10.89 -7.69
C TYR A 130 -15.04 -10.13 -8.70
N LYS A 131 -15.56 -8.98 -8.32
CA LYS A 131 -16.47 -8.21 -9.16
C LYS A 131 -15.80 -7.60 -10.39
N ASN A 132 -14.51 -7.29 -10.27
CA ASN A 132 -13.72 -6.60 -11.30
C ASN A 132 -12.55 -7.46 -11.79
N LYS A 133 -12.73 -8.77 -11.79
CA LYS A 133 -11.69 -9.74 -12.14
C LYS A 133 -11.10 -9.49 -13.53
N ASN A 134 -11.93 -9.22 -14.53
CA ASN A 134 -11.47 -8.95 -15.91
C ASN A 134 -10.56 -7.69 -15.97
N TYR A 135 -10.85 -6.69 -15.12
CA TYR A 135 -9.99 -5.50 -15.04
C TYR A 135 -8.66 -5.80 -14.36
N LEU A 136 -8.66 -6.60 -13.29
CA LEU A 136 -7.44 -7.09 -12.67
C LEU A 136 -6.59 -7.89 -13.67
N GLU A 137 -7.22 -8.79 -14.42
CA GLU A 137 -6.53 -9.62 -15.43
C GLU A 137 -5.88 -8.75 -16.52
N ALA A 138 -6.53 -7.68 -16.96
CA ALA A 138 -5.96 -6.75 -17.93
C ALA A 138 -4.73 -6.00 -17.35
N ILE A 139 -4.81 -5.53 -16.10
CA ILE A 139 -3.67 -4.89 -15.41
C ILE A 139 -2.50 -5.88 -15.27
N VAL A 140 -2.79 -7.11 -14.84
CA VAL A 140 -1.77 -8.14 -14.68
C VAL A 140 -1.09 -8.45 -16.00
N ALA A 141 -1.86 -8.64 -17.09
CA ALA A 141 -1.31 -8.92 -18.41
C ALA A 141 -0.38 -7.80 -18.90
N GLU A 142 -0.77 -6.52 -18.74
CA GLU A 142 0.06 -5.37 -19.10
C GLU A 142 1.39 -5.35 -18.31
N LEU A 143 1.35 -5.67 -17.03
CA LEU A 143 2.54 -5.71 -16.19
C LEU A 143 3.43 -6.94 -16.46
N GLU A 144 2.84 -8.08 -16.84
CA GLU A 144 3.57 -9.27 -17.29
C GLU A 144 4.28 -9.02 -18.63
N GLU A 145 3.67 -8.26 -19.56
CA GLU A 145 4.31 -7.84 -20.80
C GLU A 145 5.56 -6.97 -20.57
N MET A 146 5.64 -6.26 -19.44
CA MET A 146 6.84 -5.53 -19.02
C MET A 146 7.94 -6.45 -18.44
N GLY A 147 7.73 -7.76 -18.39
CA GLY A 147 8.70 -8.79 -17.96
C GLY A 147 8.69 -9.04 -16.46
N TYR A 148 7.59 -8.76 -15.76
CA TYR A 148 7.42 -9.14 -14.35
C TYR A 148 6.72 -10.50 -14.21
N ILE A 149 7.09 -11.24 -13.19
CA ILE A 149 6.30 -12.37 -12.66
C ILE A 149 5.32 -11.74 -11.68
N VAL A 150 4.00 -11.96 -11.90
CA VAL A 150 2.96 -11.34 -11.07
C VAL A 150 2.28 -12.37 -10.19
N GLU A 151 2.31 -12.15 -8.89
CA GLU A 151 1.65 -12.98 -7.90
C GLU A 151 0.67 -12.15 -7.06
N TYR A 152 -0.47 -12.71 -6.69
CA TYR A 152 -1.40 -12.01 -5.82
C TYR A 152 -2.09 -12.93 -4.82
N LYS A 153 -2.42 -12.36 -3.67
CA LYS A 153 -3.06 -13.08 -2.57
C LYS A 153 -4.02 -12.18 -1.80
N LEU A 154 -5.14 -12.74 -1.39
CA LEU A 154 -6.03 -12.10 -0.42
C LEU A 154 -5.49 -12.36 0.99
N LEU A 155 -5.09 -11.30 1.69
CA LEU A 155 -4.56 -11.36 3.03
C LEU A 155 -5.59 -10.87 4.04
N GLN A 156 -5.65 -11.55 5.19
CA GLN A 156 -6.51 -11.16 6.30
C GLN A 156 -5.63 -10.60 7.42
N ALA A 157 -5.76 -9.30 7.71
CA ALA A 157 -4.87 -8.56 8.61
C ALA A 157 -4.70 -9.22 9.99
N VAL A 158 -5.78 -9.80 10.54
CA VAL A 158 -5.72 -10.50 11.84
C VAL A 158 -4.77 -11.70 11.84
N GLN A 159 -4.49 -12.29 10.69
CA GLN A 159 -3.55 -13.41 10.56
C GLN A 159 -2.08 -12.96 10.55
N TYR A 160 -1.84 -11.65 10.49
CA TYR A 160 -0.51 -11.05 10.48
C TYR A 160 -0.23 -10.19 11.72
N GLY A 161 -0.98 -10.45 12.81
CA GLY A 161 -0.77 -9.80 14.10
C GLY A 161 -1.37 -8.40 14.20
N ILE A 162 -2.30 -8.03 13.31
CA ILE A 162 -3.04 -6.78 13.36
C ILE A 162 -4.42 -7.05 13.97
N PRO A 163 -4.86 -6.32 15.02
CA PRO A 163 -6.12 -6.54 15.70
C PRO A 163 -7.31 -5.98 14.91
N GLN A 164 -7.38 -6.28 13.63
CA GLN A 164 -8.41 -5.82 12.73
C GLN A 164 -8.86 -6.92 11.77
N ASN A 165 -10.18 -7.11 11.66
CA ASN A 165 -10.76 -8.00 10.65
C ASN A 165 -10.84 -7.25 9.31
N ARG A 166 -9.75 -7.27 8.54
CA ARG A 166 -9.59 -6.52 7.29
C ARG A 166 -8.98 -7.40 6.22
N GLU A 167 -9.71 -7.63 5.14
CA GLU A 167 -9.20 -8.32 3.96
C GLU A 167 -8.68 -7.33 2.93
N ARG A 168 -7.48 -7.61 2.41
CA ARG A 168 -6.89 -6.84 1.31
C ARG A 168 -6.20 -7.76 0.33
N MET A 169 -6.39 -7.45 -0.93
CA MET A 169 -5.63 -8.06 -1.99
C MET A 169 -4.27 -7.36 -2.08
N ILE A 170 -3.22 -8.14 -2.02
CA ILE A 170 -1.86 -7.69 -2.28
C ILE A 170 -1.42 -8.32 -3.58
N VAL A 171 -0.96 -7.51 -4.52
CA VAL A 171 -0.40 -7.94 -5.79
C VAL A 171 1.06 -7.50 -5.83
N VAL A 172 1.94 -8.42 -6.19
CA VAL A 172 3.38 -8.19 -6.26
C VAL A 172 3.88 -8.61 -7.63
N GLY A 173 4.64 -7.73 -8.27
CA GLY A 173 5.38 -8.08 -9.47
C GLY A 173 6.87 -7.99 -9.20
N HIS A 174 7.60 -8.99 -9.65
CA HIS A 174 9.04 -9.11 -9.38
C HIS A 174 9.78 -9.76 -10.55
N ARG A 175 11.11 -9.61 -10.56
CA ARG A 175 11.99 -10.22 -11.57
C ARG A 175 12.86 -11.35 -11.00
N GLY A 176 12.70 -11.67 -9.71
CA GLY A 176 13.48 -12.68 -9.01
C GLY A 176 12.59 -13.69 -8.29
N LYS A 177 12.87 -13.93 -7.02
CA LYS A 177 12.08 -14.80 -6.15
C LYS A 177 11.28 -13.96 -5.17
N PHE A 178 10.03 -14.34 -4.95
CA PHE A 178 9.17 -13.72 -3.96
C PHE A 178 8.36 -14.82 -3.25
N GLU A 179 8.06 -14.61 -1.98
CA GLU A 179 7.18 -15.48 -1.20
C GLU A 179 6.30 -14.64 -0.28
N PHE A 180 5.00 -14.86 -0.30
CA PHE A 180 4.11 -14.22 0.67
C PHE A 180 4.41 -14.70 2.08
N PRO A 181 4.35 -13.80 3.08
CA PRO A 181 4.57 -14.17 4.47
C PRO A 181 3.57 -15.23 4.95
N VAL A 182 4.02 -16.09 5.86
CA VAL A 182 3.18 -17.13 6.46
C VAL A 182 2.27 -16.52 7.52
N ALA A 183 0.99 -16.89 7.49
CA ALA A 183 0.00 -16.46 8.46
C ALA A 183 0.37 -16.94 9.89
N GLN A 184 0.19 -16.07 10.89
CA GLN A 184 0.45 -16.38 12.29
C GLN A 184 -0.73 -17.14 12.89
N LYS A 185 -0.43 -18.11 13.77
CA LYS A 185 -1.47 -18.87 14.49
C LYS A 185 -2.11 -18.04 15.63
N LYS A 186 -1.33 -17.17 16.28
CA LYS A 186 -1.80 -16.35 17.41
C LYS A 186 -2.48 -15.09 16.90
N LYS A 187 -3.74 -14.89 17.27
CA LYS A 187 -4.47 -13.66 17.01
C LYS A 187 -4.17 -12.61 18.08
N VAL A 188 -4.08 -11.37 17.66
CA VAL A 188 -4.04 -10.19 18.53
C VAL A 188 -5.45 -9.59 18.58
N THR A 189 -5.88 -9.19 19.76
CA THR A 189 -7.20 -8.59 19.99
C THR A 189 -7.13 -7.07 20.09
N ALA A 190 -8.28 -6.40 19.94
CA ALA A 190 -8.37 -4.97 20.20
C ALA A 190 -7.97 -4.63 21.66
N GLY A 191 -8.28 -5.51 22.61
CA GLY A 191 -7.86 -5.36 24.02
C GLY A 191 -6.34 -5.37 24.17
N ASP A 192 -5.61 -6.20 23.41
CA ASP A 192 -4.14 -6.21 23.43
C ASP A 192 -3.55 -4.89 22.91
N ALA A 193 -4.23 -4.23 21.97
CA ALA A 193 -3.75 -3.02 21.31
C ALA A 193 -4.17 -1.72 22.02
N LEU A 194 -5.31 -1.71 22.70
CA LEU A 194 -5.93 -0.50 23.28
C LEU A 194 -6.06 -0.56 24.79
N GLY A 195 -5.63 -1.65 25.43
CA GLY A 195 -5.86 -1.89 26.85
C GLY A 195 -5.21 -0.84 27.77
N ASP A 196 -4.12 -0.24 27.36
CA ASP A 196 -3.43 0.83 28.10
C ASP A 196 -4.18 2.17 28.08
N ILE A 197 -5.01 2.43 27.05
CA ILE A 197 -5.82 3.64 26.92
C ILE A 197 -7.30 3.41 27.19
N ALA A 198 -7.70 2.21 27.59
CA ALA A 198 -9.12 1.86 27.85
C ALA A 198 -9.76 2.77 28.91
N HIS A 199 -8.99 3.26 29.87
CA HIS A 199 -9.44 4.19 30.90
C HIS A 199 -9.75 5.62 30.38
N LEU A 200 -9.28 5.96 29.17
CA LEU A 200 -9.55 7.25 28.50
C LEU A 200 -10.85 7.22 27.68
N ILE A 201 -11.40 6.04 27.43
CA ILE A 201 -12.63 5.87 26.69
C ILE A 201 -13.80 5.99 27.67
N HIS A 202 -14.17 7.19 28.05
CA HIS A 202 -15.47 7.45 28.67
C HIS A 202 -16.54 7.37 27.59
N ILE A 203 -17.22 6.23 27.51
CA ILE A 203 -18.51 6.15 26.83
C ILE A 203 -19.48 6.88 27.72
N THR A 204 -19.79 8.12 27.39
CA THR A 204 -20.97 8.80 27.94
C THR A 204 -22.18 8.11 27.34
N GLU A 205 -22.96 7.41 28.16
CA GLU A 205 -24.28 6.87 27.84
C GLU A 205 -25.24 7.99 27.40
#